data_eea085906040ec9a4e93a082a3fdc15c
#
_entry.id   eea085906040ec9a4e93a082a3fdc15c
#
_cell.length_a   1.000
_cell.length_b   1.000
_cell.length_c   1.000
_cell.angle_alpha   90.00
_cell.angle_beta   90.00
_cell.angle_gamma   90.00
#
_symmetry.space_group_name_H-M   'P 1'
#
loop_
_entity.id
_entity.type
_entity.pdbx_description
1 polymer ?
#
loop_
_entity_poly.entity_id
_entity_poly.type
_entity_poly.pdbx_seq_one_letter_code
_entity_poly.pdbx_strand_id
1 'polypeptide(L)'
;ALGVFTLVPLPRVVQTRLLLGVRPRLAEAVAAVDGFGRILVALVDRAHARFFEVAAFDVTELPSMHTASTRGGKFHSDRADSPGWGEFDFHNRIREERHRQTAAVAVQLAALVAERPCQGVVLAGPSKTVAEQERFLPRGLAGLIMGTVRLNPTSATAAEVREAAFEARAEWERRHE
;
A
#
# COMPACT_ATOMS: atom_id res chain seq x y z
N ALA A 1 -30.33 14.13 30.51
CA ALA A 1 -29.76 14.27 29.16
C ALA A 1 -28.63 13.26 29.04
N LEU A 2 -28.74 12.29 28.16
CA LEU A 2 -27.62 11.39 27.82
C LEU A 2 -26.61 12.20 27.00
N GLY A 3 -25.46 12.54 27.60
CA GLY A 3 -24.37 13.18 26.90
C GLY A 3 -23.76 12.16 25.92
N VAL A 4 -23.83 12.45 24.64
CA VAL A 4 -23.12 11.69 23.60
C VAL A 4 -21.82 12.42 23.29
N PHE A 5 -20.70 11.73 23.47
CA PHE A 5 -19.38 12.21 23.05
C PHE A 5 -18.83 11.25 22.01
N THR A 6 -18.54 11.77 20.83
CA THR A 6 -17.94 10.99 19.75
C THR A 6 -16.73 11.74 19.22
N LEU A 7 -15.58 11.07 19.15
CA LEU A 7 -14.36 11.57 18.56
C LEU A 7 -14.25 11.05 17.12
N VAL A 8 -14.16 11.97 16.18
CA VAL A 8 -13.99 11.64 14.75
C VAL A 8 -12.61 12.15 14.32
N PRO A 9 -11.64 11.26 14.01
CA PRO A 9 -10.33 11.68 13.52
C PRO A 9 -10.46 12.25 12.10
N LEU A 10 -10.03 13.48 11.88
CA LEU A 10 -10.05 14.09 10.56
C LEU A 10 -8.73 13.80 9.81
N PRO A 11 -8.77 13.59 8.49
CA PRO A 11 -7.59 13.26 7.69
C PRO A 11 -6.64 14.44 7.46
N ARG A 12 -7.07 15.64 7.80
CA ARG A 12 -6.23 16.86 7.72
C ARG A 12 -6.56 17.81 8.86
N VAL A 13 -5.60 18.67 9.17
CA VAL A 13 -5.81 19.72 10.19
C VAL A 13 -6.81 20.74 9.66
N VAL A 14 -7.87 20.96 10.43
CA VAL A 14 -8.85 22.02 10.23
C VAL A 14 -8.69 23.07 11.33
N GLN A 15 -9.24 24.26 11.11
CA GLN A 15 -9.21 25.30 12.14
C GLN A 15 -9.93 24.84 13.40
N THR A 16 -9.31 25.06 14.56
CA THR A 16 -9.95 24.80 15.84
C THR A 16 -11.16 25.74 16.01
N ARG A 17 -12.35 25.17 16.14
CA ARG A 17 -13.59 25.90 16.34
C ARG A 17 -14.46 25.20 17.35
N LEU A 18 -15.11 25.96 18.21
CA LEU A 18 -16.18 25.52 19.09
C LEU A 18 -17.50 26.05 18.54
N LEU A 19 -18.41 25.17 18.19
CA LEU A 19 -19.73 25.53 17.68
C LEU A 19 -20.78 24.99 18.65
N LEU A 20 -21.59 25.88 19.17
CA LEU A 20 -22.71 25.54 20.04
C LEU A 20 -24.01 25.68 19.26
N GLY A 21 -24.87 24.71 19.32
CA GLY A 21 -26.16 24.76 18.63
C GLY A 21 -27.04 23.54 18.93
N VAL A 22 -28.29 23.65 18.53
CA VAL A 22 -29.29 22.58 18.70
C VAL A 22 -29.02 21.38 17.78
N ARG A 23 -28.33 21.60 16.68
CA ARG A 23 -27.94 20.58 15.70
C ARG A 23 -26.42 20.58 15.49
N PRO A 24 -25.78 19.41 15.42
CA PRO A 24 -24.36 19.33 15.11
C PRO A 24 -24.10 19.89 13.70
N ARG A 25 -23.04 20.68 13.56
CA ARG A 25 -22.57 21.17 12.25
C ARG A 25 -21.51 20.22 11.71
N LEU A 26 -21.92 19.32 10.83
CA LEU A 26 -21.05 18.28 10.25
C LEU A 26 -20.46 18.67 8.89
N ALA A 27 -20.76 19.86 8.38
CA ALA A 27 -20.35 20.25 7.02
C ALA A 27 -18.83 20.15 6.77
N GLU A 28 -18.02 20.56 7.75
CA GLU A 28 -16.54 20.49 7.63
C GLU A 28 -16.05 19.04 7.67
N ALA A 29 -16.67 18.18 8.50
CA ALA A 29 -16.33 16.76 8.56
C ALA A 29 -16.75 16.04 7.26
N VAL A 30 -17.95 16.34 6.74
CA VAL A 30 -18.43 15.78 5.46
C VAL A 30 -17.52 16.23 4.32
N ALA A 31 -17.18 17.51 4.23
CA ALA A 31 -16.29 18.03 3.21
C ALA A 31 -14.88 17.40 3.29
N ALA A 32 -14.39 17.11 4.51
CA ALA A 32 -13.12 16.42 4.70
C ALA A 32 -13.19 14.96 4.22
N VAL A 33 -14.32 14.26 4.42
CA VAL A 33 -14.55 12.90 3.92
C VAL A 33 -14.65 12.89 2.41
N ASP A 34 -15.48 13.76 1.84
CA ASP A 34 -15.70 13.84 0.39
C ASP A 34 -14.42 14.25 -0.34
N GLY A 35 -13.67 15.20 0.21
CA GLY A 35 -12.39 15.63 -0.34
C GLY A 35 -11.27 14.61 -0.17
N PHE A 36 -11.33 13.73 0.83
CA PHE A 36 -10.31 12.71 1.03
C PHE A 36 -10.42 11.58 0.01
N GLY A 37 -11.64 11.14 -0.29
CA GLY A 37 -11.88 10.01 -1.18
C GLY A 37 -11.32 8.69 -0.65
N ARG A 38 -10.80 7.86 -1.58
CA ARG A 38 -10.21 6.55 -1.28
C ARG A 38 -8.78 6.49 -1.81
N ILE A 39 -7.90 5.91 -1.03
CA ILE A 39 -6.52 5.62 -1.41
C ILE A 39 -6.33 4.11 -1.31
N LEU A 40 -5.76 3.49 -2.34
CA LEU A 40 -5.32 2.11 -2.27
C LEU A 40 -3.86 2.06 -1.82
N VAL A 41 -3.56 1.22 -0.85
CA VAL A 41 -2.19 0.96 -0.40
C VAL A 41 -1.82 -0.46 -0.76
N ALA A 42 -0.75 -0.62 -1.53
CA ALA A 42 -0.15 -1.93 -1.82
C ALA A 42 1.13 -2.08 -0.98
N LEU A 43 1.05 -2.91 0.03
CA LEU A 43 2.16 -3.23 0.92
C LEU A 43 2.85 -4.50 0.42
N VAL A 44 4.00 -4.33 -0.21
CA VAL A 44 4.66 -5.38 -1.01
C VAL A 44 5.96 -5.88 -0.38
N ASP A 45 6.16 -7.19 -0.44
CA ASP A 45 7.38 -7.89 -0.10
C ASP A 45 7.75 -8.89 -1.22
N ARG A 46 8.83 -9.63 -1.03
CA ARG A 46 9.32 -10.61 -2.01
C ARG A 46 8.38 -11.78 -2.28
N ALA A 47 7.55 -12.14 -1.29
CA ALA A 47 6.66 -13.29 -1.35
C ALA A 47 5.21 -12.94 -1.01
N HIS A 48 4.96 -11.76 -0.47
CA HIS A 48 3.65 -11.34 0.01
C HIS A 48 3.28 -9.99 -0.55
N ALA A 49 2.00 -9.79 -0.81
CA ALA A 49 1.44 -8.47 -1.02
C ALA A 49 0.12 -8.38 -0.25
N ARG A 50 0.00 -7.35 0.56
CA ARG A 50 -1.23 -6.98 1.26
C ARG A 50 -1.77 -5.71 0.65
N PHE A 51 -3.08 -5.64 0.51
CA PHE A 51 -3.75 -4.49 -0.08
C PHE A 51 -4.71 -3.90 0.94
N PHE A 52 -4.77 -2.57 0.96
CA PHE A 52 -5.66 -1.85 1.86
C PHE A 52 -6.39 -0.76 1.09
N GLU A 53 -7.66 -0.60 1.43
CA GLU A 53 -8.44 0.57 1.07
C GLU A 53 -8.48 1.50 2.28
N VAL A 54 -7.96 2.70 2.10
CA VAL A 54 -7.91 3.74 3.13
C VAL A 54 -8.87 4.86 2.75
N ALA A 55 -9.83 5.10 3.62
CA ALA A 55 -10.75 6.23 3.55
C ALA A 55 -10.47 7.18 4.72
N ALA A 56 -11.16 8.32 4.77
CA ALA A 56 -10.95 9.33 5.81
C ALA A 56 -11.01 8.77 7.25
N PHE A 57 -11.92 7.81 7.50
CA PHE A 57 -12.19 7.29 8.85
C PHE A 57 -12.00 5.77 8.96
N ASP A 58 -11.75 5.09 7.87
CA ASP A 58 -11.71 3.63 7.84
C ASP A 58 -10.51 3.10 7.06
N VAL A 59 -10.08 1.93 7.47
CA VAL A 59 -9.05 1.15 6.76
C VAL A 59 -9.53 -0.28 6.64
N THR A 60 -9.74 -0.72 5.43
CA THR A 60 -10.17 -2.08 5.13
C THR A 60 -9.03 -2.85 4.48
N GLU A 61 -8.61 -3.96 5.09
CA GLU A 61 -7.67 -4.87 4.43
C GLU A 61 -8.41 -5.70 3.38
N LEU A 62 -7.91 -5.68 2.17
CA LEU A 62 -8.41 -6.43 1.02
C LEU A 62 -7.73 -7.79 0.91
N PRO A 63 -8.23 -8.71 0.07
CA PRO A 63 -7.59 -10.01 -0.12
C PRO A 63 -6.10 -9.88 -0.46
N SER A 64 -5.26 -10.53 0.35
CA SER A 64 -3.81 -10.54 0.20
C SER A 64 -3.37 -11.56 -0.84
N MET A 65 -2.18 -11.37 -1.41
CA MET A 65 -1.52 -12.34 -2.27
C MET A 65 -0.34 -12.98 -1.54
N HIS A 66 -0.25 -14.28 -1.67
CA HIS A 66 0.91 -15.05 -1.21
C HIS A 66 1.45 -15.87 -2.37
N THR A 67 2.70 -15.64 -2.74
CA THR A 67 3.39 -16.47 -3.71
C THR A 67 4.33 -17.39 -2.96
N ALA A 68 4.24 -18.67 -3.24
CA ALA A 68 5.17 -19.66 -2.69
C ALA A 68 6.60 -19.25 -3.09
N SER A 69 7.36 -18.73 -2.14
CA SER A 69 8.79 -18.48 -2.31
C SER A 69 9.47 -19.84 -2.27
N THR A 70 10.27 -20.14 -3.28
CA THR A 70 11.19 -21.25 -3.18
C THR A 70 12.16 -20.91 -2.04
N ARG A 71 11.90 -21.44 -0.85
CA ARG A 71 12.86 -21.36 0.25
C ARG A 71 14.16 -21.91 -0.30
N GLY A 72 15.23 -21.14 -0.23
CA GLY A 72 16.55 -21.61 -0.59
C GLY A 72 16.80 -22.94 0.11
N GLY A 73 16.64 -24.04 -0.62
CA GLY A 73 17.07 -25.32 -0.13
C GLY A 73 18.54 -25.18 0.25
N LYS A 74 18.94 -25.74 1.38
CA LYS A 74 20.35 -25.89 1.69
C LYS A 74 21.00 -26.44 0.45
N PHE A 75 22.01 -25.74 -0.07
CA PHE A 75 22.89 -26.29 -1.06
C PHE A 75 23.45 -27.56 -0.45
N HIS A 76 22.97 -28.71 -0.92
CA HIS A 76 23.68 -29.95 -0.69
C HIS A 76 24.89 -29.88 -1.62
N SER A 77 26.04 -29.60 -1.04
CA SER A 77 27.35 -29.56 -1.68
C SER A 77 27.86 -30.94 -2.15
N ASP A 78 26.97 -31.87 -2.41
CA ASP A 78 27.33 -33.24 -2.75
C ASP A 78 27.56 -33.49 -4.24
N ARG A 79 27.71 -32.44 -5.03
CA ARG A 79 28.19 -32.55 -6.42
C ARG A 79 29.44 -31.71 -6.61
N ALA A 80 30.56 -32.33 -6.27
CA ALA A 80 31.90 -31.80 -6.44
C ALA A 80 32.35 -31.62 -7.92
N ASP A 81 31.47 -31.87 -8.91
CA ASP A 81 31.92 -32.02 -10.31
C ASP A 81 31.52 -30.89 -11.27
N SER A 82 30.92 -29.81 -10.80
CA SER A 82 30.68 -28.66 -11.70
C SER A 82 30.55 -27.34 -10.93
N PRO A 83 31.67 -26.65 -10.67
CA PRO A 83 31.63 -25.30 -10.09
C PRO A 83 30.98 -24.32 -11.07
N GLY A 84 29.84 -23.72 -10.66
CA GLY A 84 29.24 -22.58 -11.33
C GLY A 84 27.85 -22.77 -11.96
N TRP A 85 27.46 -23.93 -12.44
CA TRP A 85 26.17 -24.13 -13.10
C TRP A 85 24.97 -24.11 -12.15
N GLY A 86 25.08 -24.72 -11.00
CA GLY A 86 23.99 -24.77 -10.01
C GLY A 86 23.70 -23.41 -9.36
N GLU A 87 24.70 -22.57 -9.21
CA GLU A 87 24.58 -21.25 -8.62
C GLU A 87 23.92 -20.25 -9.59
N PHE A 88 24.28 -20.35 -10.88
CA PHE A 88 23.69 -19.54 -11.93
C PHE A 88 22.21 -19.83 -12.13
N ASP A 89 21.82 -21.10 -12.16
CA ASP A 89 20.42 -21.53 -12.28
C ASP A 89 19.60 -21.15 -11.06
N PHE A 90 20.19 -21.19 -9.88
CA PHE A 90 19.53 -20.76 -8.64
C PHE A 90 19.24 -19.25 -8.65
N HIS A 91 20.22 -18.42 -9.04
CA HIS A 91 20.04 -16.97 -9.15
C HIS A 91 19.02 -16.58 -10.22
N ASN A 92 19.00 -17.30 -11.36
CA ASN A 92 18.01 -17.07 -12.41
C ASN A 92 16.61 -17.42 -11.93
N ARG A 93 16.42 -18.55 -11.23
CA ARG A 93 15.14 -18.95 -10.68
C ARG A 93 14.59 -17.93 -9.68
N ILE A 94 15.44 -17.43 -8.77
CA ILE A 94 15.03 -16.36 -7.83
C ILE A 94 14.62 -15.10 -8.57
N ARG A 95 15.34 -14.75 -9.64
CA ARG A 95 15.00 -13.58 -10.46
C ARG A 95 13.66 -13.74 -11.14
N GLU A 96 13.41 -14.89 -11.73
CA GLU A 96 12.14 -15.20 -12.39
C GLU A 96 10.96 -15.25 -11.41
N GLU A 97 11.15 -15.79 -10.21
CA GLU A 97 10.14 -15.79 -9.17
C GLU A 97 9.76 -14.37 -8.75
N ARG A 98 10.77 -13.52 -8.55
CA ARG A 98 10.53 -12.09 -8.26
C ARG A 98 9.76 -11.40 -9.38
N HIS A 99 10.17 -11.63 -10.62
CA HIS A 99 9.54 -11.07 -11.81
C HIS A 99 8.05 -11.46 -11.88
N ARG A 100 7.76 -12.75 -11.68
CA ARG A 100 6.38 -13.26 -11.65
C ARG A 100 5.57 -12.67 -10.51
N GLN A 101 6.15 -12.58 -9.32
CA GLN A 101 5.49 -11.95 -8.16
C GLN A 101 5.17 -10.48 -8.43
N THR A 102 6.14 -9.70 -8.89
CA THR A 102 5.98 -8.29 -9.18
C THR A 102 4.94 -8.04 -10.26
N ALA A 103 4.92 -8.87 -11.31
CA ALA A 103 3.91 -8.82 -12.37
C ALA A 103 2.51 -9.18 -11.83
N ALA A 104 2.40 -10.22 -11.01
CA ALA A 104 1.13 -10.63 -10.41
C ALA A 104 0.55 -9.55 -9.49
N VAL A 105 1.39 -8.90 -8.70
CA VAL A 105 0.98 -7.76 -7.84
C VAL A 105 0.48 -6.59 -8.70
N ALA A 106 1.15 -6.28 -9.81
CA ALA A 106 0.72 -5.21 -10.72
C ALA A 106 -0.65 -5.50 -11.35
N VAL A 107 -0.89 -6.75 -11.75
CA VAL A 107 -2.19 -7.19 -12.29
C VAL A 107 -3.28 -7.09 -11.23
N GLN A 108 -3.03 -7.58 -10.02
CA GLN A 108 -4.01 -7.52 -8.93
C GLN A 108 -4.32 -6.07 -8.54
N LEU A 109 -3.30 -5.22 -8.45
CA LEU A 109 -3.49 -3.81 -8.14
C LEU A 109 -4.31 -3.09 -9.23
N ALA A 110 -4.06 -3.41 -10.50
CA ALA A 110 -4.85 -2.87 -11.61
C ALA A 110 -6.32 -3.32 -11.54
N ALA A 111 -6.59 -4.58 -11.19
CA ALA A 111 -7.94 -5.08 -10.98
C ALA A 111 -8.65 -4.36 -9.83
N LEU A 112 -7.96 -4.17 -8.69
CA LEU A 112 -8.50 -3.45 -7.54
C LEU A 112 -8.84 -1.99 -7.87
N VAL A 113 -7.99 -1.30 -8.63
CA VAL A 113 -8.26 0.08 -9.08
C VAL A 113 -9.47 0.14 -10.01
N ALA A 114 -9.64 -0.86 -10.89
CA ALA A 114 -10.78 -0.93 -11.79
C ALA A 114 -12.11 -1.23 -11.05
N GLU A 115 -12.07 -2.10 -10.04
CA GLU A 115 -13.24 -2.44 -9.23
C GLU A 115 -13.60 -1.35 -8.22
N ARG A 116 -12.61 -0.63 -7.71
CA ARG A 116 -12.72 0.33 -6.62
C ARG A 116 -12.08 1.66 -7.02
N PRO A 117 -12.87 2.57 -7.61
CA PRO A 117 -12.36 3.88 -7.97
C PRO A 117 -11.69 4.57 -6.77
N CYS A 118 -10.44 4.96 -6.96
CA CYS A 118 -9.63 5.61 -5.94
C CYS A 118 -8.99 6.88 -6.49
N GLN A 119 -8.62 7.80 -5.61
CA GLN A 119 -7.94 9.04 -5.97
C GLN A 119 -6.45 8.81 -6.24
N GLY A 120 -5.89 7.77 -5.66
CA GLY A 120 -4.51 7.42 -5.87
C GLY A 120 -4.09 6.13 -5.17
N VAL A 121 -2.85 5.76 -5.42
CA VAL A 121 -2.23 4.55 -4.92
C VAL A 121 -0.95 4.89 -4.18
N VAL A 122 -0.73 4.25 -3.04
CA VAL A 122 0.53 4.32 -2.29
C VAL A 122 1.19 2.94 -2.33
N LEU A 123 2.45 2.90 -2.72
CA LEU A 123 3.27 1.69 -2.64
C LEU A 123 4.04 1.70 -1.32
N ALA A 124 3.91 0.64 -0.55
CA ALA A 124 4.58 0.51 0.74
C ALA A 124 5.42 -0.77 0.81
N GLY A 125 6.53 -0.73 1.54
CA GLY A 125 7.41 -1.87 1.72
C GLY A 125 8.89 -1.51 1.76
N PRO A 126 9.79 -2.53 1.66
CA PRO A 126 11.22 -2.28 1.54
C PRO A 126 11.54 -1.52 0.26
N SER A 127 12.35 -0.46 0.35
CA SER A 127 12.62 0.48 -0.75
C SER A 127 13.02 -0.18 -2.07
N LYS A 128 13.81 -1.26 -2.01
CA LYS A 128 14.23 -2.01 -3.21
C LYS A 128 13.06 -2.73 -3.88
N THR A 129 12.17 -3.32 -3.08
CA THR A 129 10.98 -4.04 -3.60
C THR A 129 9.98 -3.07 -4.18
N VAL A 130 9.76 -1.93 -3.52
CA VAL A 130 8.87 -0.87 -4.00
C VAL A 130 9.37 -0.28 -5.32
N ALA A 131 10.66 0.05 -5.42
CA ALA A 131 11.25 0.57 -6.65
C ALA A 131 11.20 -0.43 -7.82
N GLU A 132 11.30 -1.73 -7.53
CA GLU A 132 11.11 -2.79 -8.52
C GLU A 132 9.64 -2.86 -8.94
N GLN A 133 8.70 -2.84 -7.99
CA GLN A 133 7.27 -2.87 -8.24
C GLN A 133 6.82 -1.70 -9.12
N GLU A 134 7.28 -0.51 -8.84
CA GLU A 134 6.93 0.71 -9.59
C GLU A 134 7.25 0.59 -11.09
N ARG A 135 8.37 -0.03 -11.44
CA ARG A 135 8.79 -0.26 -12.83
C ARG A 135 7.89 -1.22 -13.61
N PHE A 136 7.15 -2.08 -12.90
CA PHE A 136 6.25 -3.06 -13.48
C PHE A 136 4.81 -2.57 -13.62
N LEU A 137 4.51 -1.38 -13.10
CA LEU A 137 3.16 -0.86 -13.17
C LEU A 137 2.81 -0.43 -14.61
N PRO A 138 1.60 -0.76 -15.09
CA PRO A 138 1.06 -0.20 -16.31
C PRO A 138 1.05 1.34 -16.25
N ARG A 139 1.25 2.02 -17.38
CA ARG A 139 1.31 3.49 -17.44
C ARG A 139 0.13 4.19 -16.77
N GLY A 140 -1.09 3.67 -16.98
CA GLY A 140 -2.30 4.22 -16.35
C GLY A 140 -2.27 4.13 -14.84
N LEU A 141 -1.72 3.04 -14.28
CA LEU A 141 -1.59 2.85 -12.85
C LEU A 141 -0.43 3.66 -12.27
N ALA A 142 0.68 3.77 -13.00
CA ALA A 142 1.82 4.58 -12.60
C ALA A 142 1.44 6.06 -12.38
N GLY A 143 0.50 6.58 -13.17
CA GLY A 143 -0.04 7.94 -13.02
C GLY A 143 -0.87 8.16 -11.76
N LEU A 144 -1.32 7.09 -11.11
CA LEU A 144 -2.08 7.15 -9.86
C LEU A 144 -1.18 7.05 -8.61
N ILE A 145 0.12 6.83 -8.76
CA ILE A 145 1.02 6.71 -7.61
C ILE A 145 1.20 8.07 -6.95
N MET A 146 0.69 8.19 -5.73
CA MET A 146 0.84 9.38 -4.90
C MET A 146 2.20 9.42 -4.22
N GLY A 147 2.72 8.25 -3.82
CA GLY A 147 3.99 8.16 -3.14
C GLY A 147 4.41 6.74 -2.80
N THR A 148 5.62 6.65 -2.29
CA THR A 148 6.19 5.38 -1.80
C THR A 148 6.59 5.54 -0.34
N VAL A 149 6.24 4.54 0.49
CA VAL A 149 6.46 4.59 1.94
C VAL A 149 7.18 3.34 2.40
N ARG A 150 8.06 3.49 3.38
CA ARG A 150 8.77 2.37 3.97
C ARG A 150 8.00 1.81 5.16
N LEU A 151 7.35 0.67 4.95
CA LEU A 151 6.68 -0.10 5.99
C LEU A 151 7.18 -1.56 6.00
N ASN A 152 7.03 -2.22 7.14
CA ASN A 152 7.31 -3.66 7.23
C ASN A 152 6.06 -4.46 6.81
N PRO A 153 6.09 -5.20 5.69
CA PRO A 153 4.91 -5.90 5.17
C PRO A 153 4.34 -6.95 6.12
N THR A 154 5.18 -7.54 6.96
CA THR A 154 4.75 -8.63 7.85
C THR A 154 4.08 -8.12 9.13
N SER A 155 4.51 -6.98 9.65
CA SER A 155 4.08 -6.48 10.96
C SER A 155 3.27 -5.20 10.91
N ALA A 156 3.16 -4.54 9.75
CA ALA A 156 2.42 -3.29 9.64
C ALA A 156 0.95 -3.45 10.03
N THR A 157 0.52 -2.61 10.93
CA THR A 157 -0.86 -2.50 11.41
C THR A 157 -1.70 -1.62 10.49
N ALA A 158 -3.02 -1.76 10.54
CA ALA A 158 -3.93 -0.89 9.80
C ALA A 158 -3.75 0.60 10.15
N ALA A 159 -3.40 0.91 11.41
CA ALA A 159 -3.13 2.28 11.85
C ALA A 159 -1.89 2.86 11.18
N GLU A 160 -0.78 2.11 11.12
CA GLU A 160 0.45 2.52 10.44
C GLU A 160 0.24 2.69 8.92
N VAL A 161 -0.55 1.79 8.32
CA VAL A 161 -0.91 1.90 6.89
C VAL A 161 -1.73 3.17 6.62
N ARG A 162 -2.68 3.50 7.50
CA ARG A 162 -3.47 4.73 7.39
C ARG A 162 -2.60 5.98 7.50
N GLU A 163 -1.75 6.03 8.51
CA GLU A 163 -0.85 7.16 8.72
C GLU A 163 0.06 7.38 7.51
N ALA A 164 0.68 6.31 7.01
CA ALA A 164 1.51 6.35 5.83
C ALA A 164 0.75 6.80 4.56
N ALA A 165 -0.52 6.39 4.40
CA ALA A 165 -1.35 6.85 3.29
C ALA A 165 -1.66 8.35 3.39
N PHE A 166 -1.93 8.84 4.61
CA PHE A 166 -2.20 10.26 4.85
C PHE A 166 -0.98 11.14 4.61
N GLU A 167 0.19 10.71 5.07
CA GLU A 167 1.46 11.41 4.82
C GLU A 167 1.79 11.47 3.33
N ALA A 168 1.69 10.33 2.63
CA ALA A 168 1.96 10.26 1.19
C ALA A 168 1.01 11.16 0.39
N ARG A 169 -0.27 11.20 0.76
CA ARG A 169 -1.24 12.11 0.16
C ARG A 169 -0.91 13.57 0.41
N ALA A 170 -0.66 13.94 1.67
CA ALA A 170 -0.33 15.33 2.03
C ALA A 170 0.93 15.82 1.30
N GLU A 171 1.90 14.93 1.10
CA GLU A 171 3.09 15.25 0.32
C GLU A 171 2.81 15.37 -1.18
N TRP A 172 1.94 14.51 -1.69
CA TRP A 172 1.49 14.57 -3.08
C TRP A 172 0.73 15.87 -3.36
N GLU A 173 -0.21 16.28 -2.49
CA GLU A 173 -0.94 17.54 -2.59
C GLU A 173 0.03 18.74 -2.62
N ARG A 174 0.99 18.82 -1.71
CA ARG A 174 2.00 19.89 -1.68
C ARG A 174 2.87 19.98 -2.93
N ARG A 175 3.05 18.89 -3.65
CA ARG A 175 3.82 18.88 -4.90
C ARG A 175 3.01 19.30 -6.13
N HIS A 176 1.69 19.31 -6.03
CA HIS A 176 0.78 19.57 -7.15
C HIS A 176 -0.07 20.85 -6.95
N GLU A 177 0.07 21.52 -5.81
CA GLU A 177 -0.42 22.89 -5.60
C GLU A 177 0.56 23.92 -6.17
#